data_92d2f8eda6f65bc06885929ec77d82cd
#
_entry.id   92d2f8eda6f65bc06885929ec77d82cd
#
_cell.length_a   1.000
_cell.length_b   1.000
_cell.length_c   1.000
_cell.angle_alpha   90.00
_cell.angle_beta   90.00
_cell.angle_gamma   90.00
#
_symmetry.space_group_name_H-M   'P 1'
#
loop_
_entity.id
_entity.type
_entity.pdbx_description
1 polymer ?
#
loop_
_entity_poly.entity_id
_entity_poly.type
_entity_poly.pdbx_seq_one_letter_code
_entity_poly.pdbx_strand_id
1 'polypeptide(L)'
;MARFGDARRALGWCQVLLAAGFAWTAFMIAGSLPYWPVNPMLSTNPWHIFQLDMARCLWAILPPTLLWGASFPLALAAVAGPGRDPGRIVGSVNASNTLGAIAGALMTSLILIPWIGTRHSQQLLLWLAAAGGLLLLAFEAARSRTYSEWPALALAAALALGLGLTVRSVPGEMVAYGRLMATRAGQSKIVEMKEGRNSSIVITEWPGGERELAVNGHVQATTAYYDMRLQRMVSHLPALLHPSPRSVLGIGFGAGVSAGSFTRYP
;
A
#
# COMPACT_ATOMS: atom_id res chain seq x y z
N MET A 1 20.59 34.89 -7.86
CA MET A 1 20.91 33.53 -8.36
C MET A 1 21.09 32.48 -7.25
N ALA A 2 21.66 32.81 -6.10
CA ALA A 2 21.85 31.86 -4.97
C ALA A 2 20.53 31.19 -4.50
N ARG A 3 19.45 31.93 -4.30
CA ARG A 3 18.15 31.39 -3.81
C ARG A 3 17.54 30.29 -4.68
N PHE A 4 17.76 30.30 -6.01
CA PHE A 4 17.17 29.27 -6.88
C PHE A 4 17.96 27.94 -6.87
N GLY A 5 19.29 28.03 -6.75
CA GLY A 5 20.12 26.85 -6.54
C GLY A 5 19.80 26.16 -5.21
N ASP A 6 19.53 26.94 -4.17
CA ASP A 6 19.15 26.43 -2.86
C ASP A 6 17.79 25.69 -2.89
N ALA A 7 16.79 26.21 -3.63
CA ALA A 7 15.49 25.55 -3.76
C ALA A 7 15.57 24.23 -4.52
N ARG A 8 16.41 24.12 -5.56
CA ARG A 8 16.63 22.85 -6.28
C ARG A 8 17.33 21.82 -5.43
N ARG A 9 18.37 22.23 -4.68
CA ARG A 9 19.03 21.36 -3.73
C ARG A 9 18.07 20.90 -2.64
N ALA A 10 17.26 21.81 -2.08
CA ALA A 10 16.25 21.47 -1.09
C ALA A 10 15.23 20.47 -1.63
N LEU A 11 14.75 20.64 -2.87
CA LEU A 11 13.88 19.67 -3.54
C LEU A 11 14.56 18.31 -3.72
N GLY A 12 15.83 18.29 -4.18
CA GLY A 12 16.59 17.06 -4.35
C GLY A 12 16.72 16.28 -3.05
N TRP A 13 17.12 16.93 -1.96
CA TRP A 13 17.20 16.31 -0.63
C TRP A 13 15.83 15.91 -0.09
N CYS A 14 14.78 16.70 -0.35
CA CYS A 14 13.41 16.34 0.01
C CYS A 14 12.98 15.02 -0.64
N GLN A 15 13.32 14.79 -1.91
CA GLN A 15 13.02 13.54 -2.61
C GLN A 15 13.84 12.35 -2.09
N VAL A 16 15.12 12.55 -1.75
CA VAL A 16 15.96 11.51 -1.14
C VAL A 16 15.41 11.14 0.24
N LEU A 17 15.03 12.12 1.05
CA LEU A 17 14.41 11.88 2.36
C LEU A 17 13.04 11.23 2.23
N LEU A 18 12.28 11.57 1.18
CA LEU A 18 10.99 10.93 0.88
C LEU A 18 11.16 9.43 0.62
N ALA A 19 12.24 9.03 -0.05
CA ALA A 19 12.56 7.59 -0.21
C ALA A 19 12.78 6.91 1.16
N ALA A 20 13.47 7.57 2.10
CA ALA A 20 13.59 7.06 3.47
C ALA A 20 12.23 7.03 4.19
N GLY A 21 11.37 8.03 3.96
CA GLY A 21 10.01 8.06 4.47
C GLY A 21 9.15 6.89 3.96
N PHE A 22 9.30 6.50 2.69
CA PHE A 22 8.62 5.32 2.14
C PHE A 22 9.12 4.03 2.78
N ALA A 23 10.44 3.89 2.97
CA ALA A 23 11.00 2.74 3.69
C ALA A 23 10.49 2.67 5.13
N TRP A 24 10.38 3.81 5.82
CA TRP A 24 9.77 3.92 7.14
C TRP A 24 8.32 3.40 7.14
N THR A 25 7.48 3.89 6.23
CA THR A 25 6.09 3.45 6.13
C THR A 25 5.99 1.95 5.85
N ALA A 26 6.78 1.43 4.91
CA ALA A 26 6.82 0.01 4.60
C ALA A 26 7.21 -0.84 5.82
N PHE A 27 8.22 -0.40 6.59
CA PHE A 27 8.64 -1.05 7.82
C PHE A 27 7.54 -0.98 8.90
N MET A 28 6.93 0.20 9.09
CA MET A 28 5.85 0.35 10.08
C MET A 28 4.66 -0.57 9.78
N ILE A 29 4.23 -0.63 8.53
CA ILE A 29 3.06 -1.44 8.14
C ILE A 29 3.37 -2.94 8.21
N ALA A 30 4.50 -3.39 7.67
CA ALA A 30 4.79 -4.81 7.54
C ALA A 30 5.59 -5.42 8.71
N GLY A 31 6.37 -4.60 9.43
CA GLY A 31 7.34 -5.10 10.40
C GLY A 31 7.21 -4.58 11.83
N SER A 32 6.34 -3.59 12.09
CA SER A 32 6.23 -2.98 13.41
C SER A 32 4.79 -2.97 13.95
N LEU A 33 3.92 -2.16 13.37
CA LEU A 33 2.55 -1.93 13.89
C LEU A 33 1.71 -3.21 14.08
N PRO A 34 1.79 -4.22 13.20
CA PRO A 34 1.02 -5.46 13.38
C PRO A 34 1.39 -6.24 14.64
N TYR A 35 2.64 -6.09 15.09
CA TYR A 35 3.18 -6.79 16.26
C TYR A 35 3.09 -6.00 17.58
N TRP A 36 2.51 -4.79 17.54
CA TRP A 36 2.30 -4.06 18.80
C TRP A 36 1.28 -4.80 19.66
N PRO A 37 1.54 -4.96 20.96
CA PRO A 37 0.71 -5.74 21.89
C PRO A 37 -0.58 -4.99 22.26
N VAL A 38 -1.34 -4.59 21.26
CA VAL A 38 -2.59 -3.87 21.42
C VAL A 38 -3.73 -4.77 20.99
N ASN A 39 -4.56 -5.16 21.97
CA ASN A 39 -5.76 -5.93 21.71
C ASN A 39 -6.97 -4.98 21.59
N PRO A 40 -7.52 -4.75 20.39
CA PRO A 40 -8.67 -3.88 20.21
C PRO A 40 -9.96 -4.40 20.85
N MET A 41 -10.01 -5.70 21.22
CA MET A 41 -11.16 -6.31 21.89
C MET A 41 -11.25 -5.98 23.37
N LEU A 42 -10.18 -5.45 23.98
CA LEU A 42 -10.17 -5.08 25.41
C LEU A 42 -10.89 -3.76 25.69
N SER A 43 -11.19 -2.96 24.68
CA SER A 43 -11.92 -1.71 24.85
C SER A 43 -13.27 -1.75 24.15
N THR A 44 -14.32 -1.44 24.89
CA THR A 44 -15.67 -1.25 24.37
C THR A 44 -15.94 0.19 23.95
N ASN A 45 -15.00 1.12 24.21
CA ASN A 45 -15.14 2.51 23.84
C ASN A 45 -14.66 2.77 22.39
N PRO A 46 -15.57 3.04 21.44
CA PRO A 46 -15.20 3.28 20.04
C PRO A 46 -14.25 4.46 19.84
N TRP A 47 -14.36 5.48 20.70
CA TRP A 47 -13.49 6.66 20.65
C TRP A 47 -12.04 6.33 20.99
N HIS A 48 -11.80 5.51 21.99
CA HIS A 48 -10.46 5.06 22.34
C HIS A 48 -9.84 4.23 21.20
N ILE A 49 -10.62 3.33 20.60
CA ILE A 49 -10.18 2.54 19.45
C ILE A 49 -9.81 3.45 18.27
N PHE A 50 -10.65 4.46 17.98
CA PHE A 50 -10.37 5.44 16.93
C PHE A 50 -9.08 6.24 17.17
N GLN A 51 -8.86 6.73 18.39
CA GLN A 51 -7.64 7.46 18.75
C GLN A 51 -6.39 6.58 18.56
N LEU A 52 -6.46 5.32 18.96
CA LEU A 52 -5.37 4.37 18.81
C LEU A 52 -5.04 4.12 17.34
N ASP A 53 -6.06 3.88 16.51
CA ASP A 53 -5.86 3.68 15.08
C ASP A 53 -5.34 4.96 14.40
N MET A 54 -5.84 6.13 14.80
CA MET A 54 -5.34 7.41 14.30
C MET A 54 -3.86 7.60 14.65
N ALA A 55 -3.46 7.33 15.88
CA ALA A 55 -2.05 7.41 16.30
C ALA A 55 -1.16 6.47 15.49
N ARG A 56 -1.61 5.23 15.26
CA ARG A 56 -0.90 4.23 14.43
C ARG A 56 -0.77 4.69 12.97
N CYS A 57 -1.84 5.20 12.39
CA CYS A 57 -1.81 5.75 11.04
C CYS A 57 -0.87 6.94 10.93
N LEU A 58 -0.98 7.91 11.85
CA LEU A 58 -0.10 9.09 11.86
C LEU A 58 1.36 8.68 12.00
N TRP A 59 1.67 7.75 12.91
CA TRP A 59 3.03 7.27 13.10
C TRP A 59 3.62 6.62 11.85
N ALA A 60 2.82 5.88 11.09
CA ALA A 60 3.26 5.24 9.87
C ALA A 60 3.42 6.19 8.69
N ILE A 61 2.48 7.13 8.48
CA ILE A 61 2.39 7.89 7.23
C ILE A 61 2.76 9.36 7.34
N LEU A 62 2.77 9.95 8.54
CA LEU A 62 3.06 11.38 8.71
C LEU A 62 4.46 11.79 8.21
N PRO A 63 5.56 11.05 8.47
CA PRO A 63 6.87 11.44 8.00
C PRO A 63 6.96 11.59 6.46
N PRO A 64 6.55 10.61 5.64
CA PRO A 64 6.58 10.78 4.19
C PRO A 64 5.58 11.81 3.68
N THR A 65 4.40 11.96 4.31
CA THR A 65 3.40 12.92 3.85
C THR A 65 3.83 14.38 4.06
N LEU A 66 4.55 14.67 5.14
CA LEU A 66 5.16 15.99 5.35
C LEU A 66 6.18 16.33 4.26
N LEU A 67 7.03 15.39 3.91
CA LEU A 67 8.01 15.56 2.84
C LEU A 67 7.33 15.70 1.47
N TRP A 68 6.30 14.88 1.22
CA TRP A 68 5.53 14.97 -0.01
C TRP A 68 4.82 16.32 -0.13
N GLY A 69 4.18 16.79 0.95
CA GLY A 69 3.57 18.12 1.00
C GLY A 69 4.58 19.24 0.74
N ALA A 70 5.80 19.13 1.28
CA ALA A 70 6.87 20.10 1.05
C ALA A 70 7.43 20.07 -0.38
N SER A 71 7.34 18.94 -1.09
CA SER A 71 7.92 18.78 -2.43
C SER A 71 7.26 19.71 -3.46
N PHE A 72 5.96 19.96 -3.37
CA PHE A 72 5.24 20.80 -4.33
C PHE A 72 5.67 22.29 -4.28
N PRO A 73 5.67 22.98 -3.11
CA PRO A 73 6.18 24.35 -3.03
C PRO A 73 7.68 24.45 -3.36
N LEU A 74 8.48 23.42 -3.03
CA LEU A 74 9.88 23.37 -3.43
C LEU A 74 10.04 23.25 -4.96
N ALA A 75 9.20 22.47 -5.62
CA ALA A 75 9.20 22.35 -7.07
C ALA A 75 8.85 23.69 -7.74
N LEU A 76 7.84 24.41 -7.22
CA LEU A 76 7.51 25.76 -7.68
C LEU A 76 8.69 26.72 -7.52
N ALA A 77 9.32 26.73 -6.35
CA ALA A 77 10.49 27.56 -6.08
C ALA A 77 11.70 27.19 -6.95
N ALA A 78 11.90 25.93 -7.26
CA ALA A 78 13.01 25.43 -8.09
C ALA A 78 12.92 25.85 -9.56
N VAL A 79 11.70 26.03 -10.08
CA VAL A 79 11.47 26.49 -11.48
C VAL A 79 11.17 27.99 -11.60
N ALA A 80 10.90 28.68 -10.50
CA ALA A 80 10.72 30.12 -10.47
C ALA A 80 12.01 30.82 -10.94
N GLY A 81 11.88 31.94 -11.64
CA GLY A 81 13.04 32.69 -12.13
C GLY A 81 12.65 34.09 -12.60
N PRO A 82 13.62 35.04 -12.69
CA PRO A 82 13.38 36.36 -13.19
C PRO A 82 12.83 36.33 -14.64
N GLY A 83 11.80 37.11 -14.89
CA GLY A 83 11.18 37.24 -16.24
C GLY A 83 10.24 36.10 -16.63
N ARG A 84 9.98 35.15 -15.75
CA ARG A 84 8.99 34.10 -16.00
C ARG A 84 7.62 34.47 -15.39
N ASP A 85 6.58 34.24 -16.17
CA ASP A 85 5.19 34.43 -15.70
C ASP A 85 4.85 33.43 -14.58
N PRO A 86 4.52 33.90 -13.37
CA PRO A 86 4.16 33.04 -12.26
C PRO A 86 2.96 32.15 -12.54
N GLY A 87 1.95 32.64 -13.26
CA GLY A 87 0.75 31.87 -13.60
C GLY A 87 1.08 30.67 -14.47
N ARG A 88 1.96 30.86 -15.46
CA ARG A 88 2.41 29.77 -16.34
C ARG A 88 3.24 28.72 -15.61
N ILE A 89 4.08 29.17 -14.65
CA ILE A 89 4.87 28.23 -13.84
C ILE A 89 3.94 27.37 -12.97
N VAL A 90 3.03 27.99 -12.21
CA VAL A 90 2.07 27.29 -11.37
C VAL A 90 1.23 26.32 -12.22
N GLY A 91 0.72 26.78 -13.36
CA GLY A 91 -0.06 25.93 -14.26
C GLY A 91 0.71 24.72 -14.78
N SER A 92 1.96 24.90 -15.21
CA SER A 92 2.77 23.80 -15.74
C SER A 92 3.17 22.78 -14.66
N VAL A 93 3.58 23.25 -13.48
CA VAL A 93 3.93 22.35 -12.36
C VAL A 93 2.71 21.57 -11.87
N ASN A 94 1.56 22.24 -11.74
CA ASN A 94 0.32 21.58 -11.33
C ASN A 94 -0.17 20.57 -12.38
N ALA A 95 -0.12 20.90 -13.67
CA ALA A 95 -0.46 19.98 -14.75
C ALA A 95 0.45 18.74 -14.74
N SER A 96 1.78 18.93 -14.59
CA SER A 96 2.73 17.82 -14.51
C SER A 96 2.47 16.94 -13.28
N ASN A 97 2.19 17.55 -12.13
CA ASN A 97 1.84 16.83 -10.91
C ASN A 97 0.56 16.01 -11.09
N THR A 98 -0.47 16.59 -11.69
CA THR A 98 -1.76 15.90 -11.93
C THR A 98 -1.60 14.74 -12.91
N LEU A 99 -0.88 14.93 -14.00
CA LEU A 99 -0.59 13.87 -14.97
C LEU A 99 0.21 12.74 -14.32
N GLY A 100 1.23 13.08 -13.52
CA GLY A 100 2.01 12.11 -12.77
C GLY A 100 1.17 11.34 -11.75
N ALA A 101 0.26 12.01 -11.05
CA ALA A 101 -0.63 11.39 -10.08
C ALA A 101 -1.61 10.41 -10.74
N ILE A 102 -2.21 10.80 -11.88
CA ILE A 102 -3.12 9.92 -12.65
C ILE A 102 -2.34 8.70 -13.17
N ALA A 103 -1.21 8.92 -13.84
CA ALA A 103 -0.38 7.84 -14.36
C ALA A 103 0.10 6.91 -13.24
N GLY A 104 0.60 7.46 -12.14
CA GLY A 104 1.07 6.70 -10.98
C GLY A 104 -0.04 5.86 -10.35
N ALA A 105 -1.23 6.42 -10.14
CA ALA A 105 -2.37 5.71 -9.58
C ALA A 105 -2.81 4.54 -10.47
N LEU A 106 -2.98 4.78 -11.77
CA LEU A 106 -3.40 3.75 -12.71
C LEU A 106 -2.33 2.66 -12.87
N MET A 107 -1.06 3.04 -13.06
CA MET A 107 0.02 2.07 -13.20
C MET A 107 0.20 1.22 -11.95
N THR A 108 0.17 1.84 -10.77
CA THR A 108 0.39 1.11 -9.52
C THR A 108 -0.75 0.13 -9.24
N SER A 109 -2.00 0.58 -9.32
CA SER A 109 -3.15 -0.26 -8.96
C SER A 109 -3.50 -1.31 -10.02
N LEU A 110 -3.38 -0.99 -11.30
CA LEU A 110 -3.83 -1.88 -12.38
C LEU A 110 -2.71 -2.79 -12.91
N ILE A 111 -1.45 -2.39 -12.76
CA ILE A 111 -0.32 -3.08 -13.39
C ILE A 111 0.67 -3.56 -12.32
N LEU A 112 1.27 -2.64 -11.54
CA LEU A 112 2.39 -3.02 -10.68
C LEU A 112 1.96 -3.98 -9.57
N ILE A 113 0.94 -3.65 -8.78
CA ILE A 113 0.50 -4.52 -7.69
C ILE A 113 0.08 -5.91 -8.20
N PRO A 114 -0.76 -6.06 -9.26
CA PRO A 114 -1.14 -7.38 -9.74
C PRO A 114 0.01 -8.19 -10.35
N TRP A 115 1.04 -7.54 -10.92
CA TRP A 115 2.11 -8.25 -11.64
C TRP A 115 3.32 -8.54 -10.76
N ILE A 116 3.75 -7.59 -9.95
CA ILE A 116 4.98 -7.69 -9.14
C ILE A 116 4.71 -7.66 -7.63
N GLY A 117 3.47 -7.47 -7.21
CA GLY A 117 3.05 -7.42 -5.82
C GLY A 117 3.37 -6.09 -5.13
N THR A 118 2.80 -5.91 -3.95
CA THR A 118 2.95 -4.67 -3.15
C THR A 118 4.41 -4.40 -2.78
N ARG A 119 5.17 -5.41 -2.39
CA ARG A 119 6.58 -5.27 -2.00
C ARG A 119 7.43 -4.63 -3.10
N HIS A 120 7.43 -5.21 -4.29
CA HIS A 120 8.26 -4.72 -5.40
C HIS A 120 7.75 -3.38 -5.92
N SER A 121 6.44 -3.14 -5.87
CA SER A 121 5.87 -1.84 -6.19
C SER A 121 6.36 -0.75 -5.24
N GLN A 122 6.41 -1.01 -3.94
CA GLN A 122 6.98 -0.09 -2.95
C GLN A 122 8.47 0.17 -3.18
N GLN A 123 9.26 -0.88 -3.48
CA GLN A 123 10.68 -0.75 -3.82
C GLN A 123 10.87 0.14 -5.04
N LEU A 124 10.11 -0.10 -6.10
CA LEU A 124 10.17 0.69 -7.33
C LEU A 124 9.87 2.17 -7.07
N LEU A 125 8.80 2.47 -6.34
CA LEU A 125 8.41 3.85 -6.02
C LEU A 125 9.46 4.56 -5.14
N LEU A 126 10.02 3.84 -4.17
CA LEU A 126 11.12 4.34 -3.34
C LEU A 126 12.35 4.70 -4.19
N TRP A 127 12.77 3.80 -5.07
CA TRP A 127 13.93 4.05 -5.92
C TRP A 127 13.67 5.13 -6.97
N LEU A 128 12.46 5.27 -7.47
CA LEU A 128 12.08 6.38 -8.37
C LEU A 128 12.18 7.74 -7.65
N ALA A 129 11.71 7.84 -6.41
CA ALA A 129 11.84 9.05 -5.61
C ALA A 129 13.33 9.38 -5.34
N ALA A 130 14.12 8.39 -4.92
CA ALA A 130 15.55 8.56 -4.70
C ALA A 130 16.29 8.97 -5.99
N ALA A 131 16.01 8.29 -7.09
CA ALA A 131 16.64 8.59 -8.39
C ALA A 131 16.32 10.02 -8.85
N GLY A 132 15.07 10.47 -8.72
CA GLY A 132 14.68 11.85 -9.05
C GLY A 132 15.43 12.88 -8.22
N GLY A 133 15.54 12.65 -6.90
CA GLY A 133 16.31 13.50 -6.00
C GLY A 133 17.80 13.52 -6.31
N LEU A 134 18.41 12.35 -6.47
CA LEU A 134 19.84 12.21 -6.77
C LEU A 134 20.21 12.80 -8.13
N LEU A 135 19.38 12.62 -9.17
CA LEU A 135 19.61 13.23 -10.48
C LEU A 135 19.61 14.76 -10.39
N LEU A 136 18.67 15.33 -9.64
CA LEU A 136 18.61 16.78 -9.45
C LEU A 136 19.83 17.30 -8.69
N LEU A 137 20.23 16.63 -7.63
CA LEU A 137 21.40 16.99 -6.83
C LEU A 137 22.70 16.83 -7.64
N ALA A 138 22.86 15.76 -8.39
CA ALA A 138 24.02 15.53 -9.25
C ALA A 138 24.13 16.61 -10.36
N PHE A 139 22.99 16.99 -10.94
CA PHE A 139 22.95 18.09 -11.93
C PHE A 139 23.41 19.42 -11.32
N GLU A 140 22.94 19.77 -10.12
CA GLU A 140 23.34 21.02 -9.44
C GLU A 140 24.82 20.96 -8.96
N ALA A 141 25.31 19.81 -8.50
CA ALA A 141 26.72 19.63 -8.14
C ALA A 141 27.65 19.77 -9.34
N ALA A 142 27.28 19.17 -10.46
CA ALA A 142 28.04 19.30 -11.72
C ALA A 142 28.05 20.74 -12.23
N ARG A 143 26.90 21.44 -12.18
CA ARG A 143 26.75 22.82 -12.61
C ARG A 143 27.58 23.80 -11.75
N SER A 144 27.60 23.58 -10.45
CA SER A 144 28.37 24.40 -9.51
C SER A 144 29.84 24.00 -9.40
N ARG A 145 30.27 22.94 -10.11
CA ARG A 145 31.60 22.33 -10.02
C ARG A 145 32.01 21.96 -8.58
N THR A 146 31.02 21.59 -7.76
CA THR A 146 31.23 21.27 -6.33
C THR A 146 31.53 19.77 -6.19
N TYR A 147 32.76 19.37 -6.46
CA TYR A 147 33.16 17.95 -6.39
C TYR A 147 33.09 17.33 -4.99
N SER A 148 33.11 18.14 -3.94
CA SER A 148 33.00 17.67 -2.55
C SER A 148 31.64 17.06 -2.21
N GLU A 149 30.60 17.27 -3.03
CA GLU A 149 29.26 16.71 -2.80
C GLU A 149 29.10 15.26 -3.32
N TRP A 150 29.98 14.80 -4.22
CA TRP A 150 29.85 13.47 -4.84
C TRP A 150 29.89 12.30 -3.85
N PRO A 151 30.77 12.30 -2.82
CA PRO A 151 30.75 11.23 -1.81
C PRO A 151 29.43 11.16 -1.05
N ALA A 152 28.84 12.32 -0.72
CA ALA A 152 27.55 12.38 -0.03
C ALA A 152 26.40 11.84 -0.93
N LEU A 153 26.43 12.16 -2.22
CA LEU A 153 25.47 11.62 -3.19
C LEU A 153 25.61 10.11 -3.38
N ALA A 154 26.85 9.61 -3.45
CA ALA A 154 27.12 8.18 -3.53
C ALA A 154 26.62 7.44 -2.27
N LEU A 155 26.86 8.02 -1.08
CA LEU A 155 26.34 7.48 0.17
C LEU A 155 24.81 7.49 0.19
N ALA A 156 24.17 8.58 -0.23
CA ALA A 156 22.70 8.69 -0.31
C ALA A 156 22.13 7.66 -1.28
N ALA A 157 22.78 7.42 -2.42
CA ALA A 157 22.39 6.38 -3.38
C ALA A 157 22.50 4.98 -2.78
N ALA A 158 23.62 4.69 -2.10
CA ALA A 158 23.83 3.40 -1.44
C ALA A 158 22.79 3.16 -0.31
N LEU A 159 22.50 4.20 0.48
CA LEU A 159 21.46 4.13 1.51
C LEU A 159 20.07 3.92 0.92
N ALA A 160 19.69 4.63 -0.15
CA ALA A 160 18.40 4.44 -0.82
C ALA A 160 18.26 3.03 -1.41
N LEU A 161 19.33 2.50 -2.00
CA LEU A 161 19.36 1.11 -2.46
C LEU A 161 19.18 0.14 -1.29
N GLY A 162 19.96 0.29 -0.23
CA GLY A 162 19.88 -0.53 0.97
C GLY A 162 18.49 -0.49 1.62
N LEU A 163 17.90 0.70 1.80
CA LEU A 163 16.55 0.87 2.33
C LEU A 163 15.51 0.16 1.47
N GLY A 164 15.61 0.25 0.14
CA GLY A 164 14.72 -0.48 -0.76
C GLY A 164 14.81 -1.99 -0.56
N LEU A 165 16.00 -2.53 -0.35
CA LEU A 165 16.21 -3.96 -0.10
C LEU A 165 15.64 -4.43 1.26
N THR A 166 15.50 -3.53 2.25
CA THR A 166 14.88 -3.85 3.54
C THR A 166 13.35 -3.92 3.51
N VAL A 167 12.70 -3.46 2.44
CA VAL A 167 11.25 -3.53 2.29
C VAL A 167 10.80 -4.99 2.29
N ARG A 168 9.96 -5.33 3.27
CA ARG A 168 9.41 -6.70 3.45
C ARG A 168 8.10 -6.87 2.73
N SER A 169 7.75 -8.11 2.41
CA SER A 169 6.40 -8.46 1.98
C SER A 169 5.41 -8.25 3.14
N VAL A 170 4.18 -7.91 2.79
CA VAL A 170 3.09 -7.85 3.78
C VAL A 170 2.90 -9.24 4.38
N PRO A 171 2.90 -9.39 5.72
CA PRO A 171 2.67 -10.68 6.35
C PRO A 171 1.29 -11.25 5.99
N GLY A 172 1.20 -12.54 5.62
CA GLY A 172 -0.07 -13.19 5.35
C GLY A 172 -1.03 -13.14 6.54
N GLU A 173 -0.51 -13.21 7.76
CA GLU A 173 -1.28 -13.05 9.00
C GLU A 173 -1.93 -11.67 9.12
N MET A 174 -1.29 -10.61 8.62
CA MET A 174 -1.89 -9.28 8.57
C MET A 174 -3.09 -9.24 7.61
N VAL A 175 -2.98 -9.89 6.46
CA VAL A 175 -4.08 -10.02 5.49
C VAL A 175 -5.19 -10.91 6.03
N ALA A 176 -4.85 -11.94 6.84
CA ALA A 176 -5.81 -12.83 7.46
C ALA A 176 -6.60 -12.15 8.59
N TYR A 177 -5.88 -11.51 9.51
CA TYR A 177 -6.45 -11.09 10.79
C TYR A 177 -6.60 -9.57 10.94
N GLY A 178 -5.96 -8.79 10.08
CA GLY A 178 -6.01 -7.33 10.15
C GLY A 178 -5.64 -6.80 11.54
N ARG A 179 -6.58 -6.09 12.16
CA ARG A 179 -6.41 -5.51 13.53
C ARG A 179 -6.23 -6.55 14.63
N LEU A 180 -6.66 -7.78 14.41
CA LEU A 180 -6.58 -8.87 15.38
C LEU A 180 -5.27 -9.65 15.26
N MET A 181 -4.35 -9.24 14.40
CA MET A 181 -3.09 -9.95 14.19
C MET A 181 -2.32 -10.17 15.50
N ALA A 182 -2.23 -9.15 16.36
CA ALA A 182 -1.52 -9.25 17.64
C ALA A 182 -2.05 -10.37 18.58
N THR A 183 -3.33 -10.77 18.42
CA THR A 183 -3.97 -11.79 19.24
C THR A 183 -4.11 -13.14 18.55
N ARG A 184 -3.98 -13.20 17.24
CA ARG A 184 -4.22 -14.41 16.43
C ARG A 184 -3.00 -14.92 15.68
N ALA A 185 -1.90 -14.17 15.65
CA ALA A 185 -0.67 -14.60 15.02
C ALA A 185 -0.21 -15.96 15.54
N GLY A 186 0.17 -16.85 14.61
CA GLY A 186 0.63 -18.20 14.94
C GLY A 186 -0.47 -19.22 15.27
N GLN A 187 -1.76 -18.85 15.30
CA GLN A 187 -2.85 -19.78 15.60
C GLN A 187 -3.29 -20.62 14.40
N SER A 188 -3.05 -20.13 13.18
CA SER A 188 -3.30 -20.88 11.95
C SER A 188 -2.12 -20.82 11.00
N LYS A 189 -2.10 -21.70 10.03
CA LYS A 189 -1.10 -21.76 8.96
C LYS A 189 -1.61 -21.00 7.74
N ILE A 190 -0.77 -20.12 7.17
CA ILE A 190 -1.04 -19.51 5.88
C ILE A 190 -0.82 -20.55 4.79
N VAL A 191 -1.87 -20.90 4.05
CA VAL A 191 -1.82 -21.88 2.95
C VAL A 191 -1.47 -21.17 1.66
N GLU A 192 -2.15 -20.06 1.37
CA GLU A 192 -1.96 -19.29 0.15
C GLU A 192 -2.30 -17.83 0.40
N MET A 193 -1.57 -16.93 -0.27
CA MET A 193 -1.84 -15.49 -0.27
C MET A 193 -1.68 -14.96 -1.68
N LYS A 194 -2.63 -14.14 -2.12
CA LYS A 194 -2.56 -13.43 -3.40
C LYS A 194 -2.96 -11.98 -3.26
N GLU A 195 -2.27 -11.12 -3.98
CA GLU A 195 -2.57 -9.71 -4.10
C GLU A 195 -3.28 -9.46 -5.43
N GLY A 196 -4.45 -8.88 -5.36
CA GLY A 196 -5.26 -8.50 -6.52
C GLY A 196 -5.34 -6.99 -6.69
N ARG A 197 -6.08 -6.55 -7.71
CA ARG A 197 -6.26 -5.11 -8.01
C ARG A 197 -6.99 -4.35 -6.91
N ASN A 198 -7.94 -4.99 -6.26
CA ASN A 198 -8.83 -4.34 -5.30
C ASN A 198 -8.64 -4.83 -3.87
N SER A 199 -8.03 -5.99 -3.68
CA SER A 199 -7.89 -6.61 -2.37
C SER A 199 -6.78 -7.64 -2.35
N SER A 200 -6.24 -7.88 -1.15
CA SER A 200 -5.38 -9.03 -0.88
C SER A 200 -6.23 -10.12 -0.24
N ILE A 201 -6.05 -11.35 -0.72
CA ILE A 201 -6.75 -12.53 -0.22
C ILE A 201 -5.77 -13.50 0.39
N VAL A 202 -6.21 -14.22 1.41
CA VAL A 202 -5.42 -15.24 2.08
C VAL A 202 -6.31 -16.42 2.46
N ILE A 203 -5.74 -17.62 2.35
CA ILE A 203 -6.34 -18.85 2.85
C ILE A 203 -5.52 -19.29 4.05
N THR A 204 -6.18 -19.45 5.18
CA THR A 204 -5.59 -20.00 6.41
C THR A 204 -6.14 -21.37 6.70
N GLU A 205 -5.35 -22.20 7.38
CA GLU A 205 -5.75 -23.52 7.87
C GLU A 205 -5.52 -23.59 9.39
N TRP A 206 -6.58 -23.88 10.11
CA TRP A 206 -6.58 -24.02 11.55
C TRP A 206 -6.17 -25.43 11.98
N PRO A 207 -5.73 -25.63 13.24
CA PRO A 207 -5.31 -26.96 13.71
C PRO A 207 -6.35 -28.07 13.54
N GLY A 208 -7.63 -27.72 13.51
CA GLY A 208 -8.74 -28.64 13.25
C GLY A 208 -8.95 -29.02 11.80
N GLY A 209 -8.11 -28.51 10.85
CA GLY A 209 -8.26 -28.72 9.41
C GLY A 209 -9.29 -27.78 8.74
N GLU A 210 -9.93 -26.91 9.50
CA GLU A 210 -10.81 -25.89 8.97
C GLU A 210 -9.99 -24.83 8.23
N ARG A 211 -10.52 -24.40 7.06
CA ARG A 211 -9.93 -23.36 6.24
C ARG A 211 -10.80 -22.12 6.24
N GLU A 212 -10.15 -20.96 6.29
CA GLU A 212 -10.79 -19.66 6.18
C GLU A 212 -10.25 -18.91 4.98
N LEU A 213 -11.13 -18.31 4.19
CA LEU A 213 -10.83 -17.33 3.17
C LEU A 213 -11.03 -15.94 3.76
N ALA A 214 -9.97 -15.19 3.92
CA ALA A 214 -10.03 -13.81 4.39
C ALA A 214 -9.63 -12.84 3.28
N VAL A 215 -10.26 -11.68 3.29
CA VAL A 215 -10.03 -10.57 2.37
C VAL A 215 -9.77 -9.32 3.20
N ASN A 216 -8.57 -8.74 3.09
CA ASN A 216 -8.17 -7.52 3.80
C ASN A 216 -8.45 -7.57 5.31
N GLY A 217 -8.17 -8.70 5.97
CA GLY A 217 -8.36 -8.87 7.41
C GLY A 217 -9.77 -9.26 7.86
N HIS A 218 -10.67 -9.55 6.93
CA HIS A 218 -12.04 -9.99 7.21
C HIS A 218 -12.31 -11.37 6.62
N VAL A 219 -12.74 -12.30 7.44
CA VAL A 219 -13.15 -13.64 7.00
C VAL A 219 -14.42 -13.52 6.16
N GLN A 220 -14.36 -14.05 4.94
CA GLN A 220 -15.47 -14.04 3.98
C GLN A 220 -16.18 -15.39 3.90
N ALA A 221 -15.42 -16.46 4.10
CA ALA A 221 -15.95 -17.82 4.04
C ALA A 221 -15.06 -18.77 4.86
N THR A 222 -15.67 -19.80 5.42
CA THR A 222 -14.93 -20.86 6.13
C THR A 222 -15.43 -22.24 5.67
N THR A 223 -14.62 -23.27 5.92
CA THR A 223 -15.06 -24.66 5.78
C THR A 223 -15.75 -25.21 7.03
N ALA A 224 -15.95 -24.37 8.05
CA ALA A 224 -16.68 -24.73 9.24
C ALA A 224 -18.12 -25.15 8.90
N TYR A 225 -18.64 -26.15 9.64
CA TYR A 225 -19.92 -26.79 9.34
C TYR A 225 -21.08 -25.80 9.18
N TYR A 226 -21.19 -24.83 10.08
CA TYR A 226 -22.29 -23.86 10.05
C TYR A 226 -22.21 -22.90 8.86
N ASP A 227 -21.01 -22.46 8.52
CA ASP A 227 -20.81 -21.56 7.38
C ASP A 227 -21.03 -22.30 6.05
N MET A 228 -20.48 -23.50 5.91
CA MET A 228 -20.75 -24.35 4.75
C MET A 228 -22.24 -24.66 4.56
N ARG A 229 -22.96 -24.89 5.65
CA ARG A 229 -24.41 -25.06 5.62
C ARG A 229 -25.11 -23.79 5.10
N LEU A 230 -24.76 -22.63 5.65
CA LEU A 230 -25.32 -21.34 5.24
C LEU A 230 -25.08 -21.10 3.75
N GLN A 231 -23.85 -21.21 3.30
CA GLN A 231 -23.47 -20.94 1.91
C GLN A 231 -24.16 -21.88 0.91
N ARG A 232 -24.35 -23.14 1.26
CA ARG A 232 -25.10 -24.11 0.43
C ARG A 232 -26.60 -23.78 0.42
N MET A 233 -27.18 -23.43 1.57
CA MET A 233 -28.61 -23.11 1.68
C MET A 233 -28.99 -21.87 0.89
N VAL A 234 -28.10 -20.87 0.75
CA VAL A 234 -28.31 -19.69 -0.12
C VAL A 234 -28.63 -20.10 -1.56
N SER A 235 -28.09 -21.20 -2.03
CA SER A 235 -28.34 -21.72 -3.39
C SER A 235 -29.47 -22.74 -3.45
N HIS A 236 -29.52 -23.67 -2.50
CA HIS A 236 -30.51 -24.74 -2.51
C HIS A 236 -31.93 -24.22 -2.27
N LEU A 237 -32.10 -23.26 -1.38
CA LEU A 237 -33.44 -22.74 -1.09
C LEU A 237 -34.13 -22.12 -2.34
N PRO A 238 -33.54 -21.15 -3.06
CA PRO A 238 -34.18 -20.60 -4.24
C PRO A 238 -34.32 -21.64 -5.37
N ALA A 239 -33.34 -22.55 -5.53
CA ALA A 239 -33.45 -23.60 -6.56
C ALA A 239 -34.60 -24.57 -6.31
N LEU A 240 -34.84 -24.93 -5.04
CA LEU A 240 -35.93 -25.83 -4.66
C LEU A 240 -37.29 -25.16 -4.63
N LEU A 241 -37.36 -23.87 -4.34
CA LEU A 241 -38.61 -23.10 -4.28
C LEU A 241 -39.11 -22.68 -5.68
N HIS A 242 -38.20 -22.58 -6.67
CA HIS A 242 -38.58 -22.20 -8.02
C HIS A 242 -39.18 -23.42 -8.79
N PRO A 243 -40.34 -23.29 -9.42
CA PRO A 243 -41.00 -24.44 -10.08
C PRO A 243 -40.17 -25.08 -11.18
N SER A 244 -39.36 -24.33 -11.89
CA SER A 244 -38.53 -24.83 -13.00
C SER A 244 -37.27 -23.94 -13.18
N PRO A 245 -36.24 -24.09 -12.35
CA PRO A 245 -35.03 -23.29 -12.44
C PRO A 245 -34.18 -23.73 -13.65
N ARG A 246 -34.07 -22.88 -14.68
CA ARG A 246 -33.27 -23.16 -15.89
C ARG A 246 -32.02 -22.31 -16.01
N SER A 247 -31.98 -21.16 -15.33
CA SER A 247 -30.87 -20.24 -15.35
C SER A 247 -30.74 -19.54 -14.01
N VAL A 248 -29.51 -19.29 -13.60
CA VAL A 248 -29.19 -18.62 -12.32
C VAL A 248 -28.21 -17.49 -12.59
N LEU A 249 -28.49 -16.31 -12.06
CA LEU A 249 -27.60 -15.19 -12.00
C LEU A 249 -27.02 -15.10 -10.56
N GLY A 250 -25.73 -15.35 -10.42
CA GLY A 250 -25.00 -15.14 -9.17
C GLY A 250 -24.27 -13.79 -9.19
N ILE A 251 -24.55 -12.92 -8.20
CA ILE A 251 -23.82 -11.66 -8.02
C ILE A 251 -22.82 -11.85 -6.87
N GLY A 252 -21.52 -11.87 -7.22
CA GLY A 252 -20.43 -12.21 -6.29
C GLY A 252 -20.16 -13.71 -6.25
N PHE A 253 -18.86 -14.05 -6.31
CA PHE A 253 -18.45 -15.46 -6.34
C PHE A 253 -18.06 -15.98 -4.96
N GLY A 254 -17.42 -15.13 -4.12
CA GLY A 254 -16.91 -15.51 -2.80
C GLY A 254 -15.96 -16.72 -2.86
N ALA A 255 -16.22 -17.72 -2.02
CA ALA A 255 -15.49 -19.00 -2.04
C ALA A 255 -16.01 -19.99 -3.09
N GLY A 256 -17.02 -19.62 -3.88
CA GLY A 256 -17.61 -20.46 -4.93
C GLY A 256 -18.57 -21.53 -4.43
N VAL A 257 -18.78 -21.67 -3.12
CA VAL A 257 -19.65 -22.71 -2.53
C VAL A 257 -21.09 -22.57 -3.00
N SER A 258 -21.63 -21.35 -2.96
CA SER A 258 -22.98 -21.08 -3.42
C SER A 258 -23.13 -21.34 -4.92
N ALA A 259 -22.21 -20.85 -5.74
CA ALA A 259 -22.20 -21.09 -7.18
C ALA A 259 -22.08 -22.59 -7.51
N GLY A 260 -21.17 -23.29 -6.85
CA GLY A 260 -21.00 -24.73 -7.01
C GLY A 260 -22.19 -25.56 -6.56
N SER A 261 -23.01 -25.05 -5.61
CA SER A 261 -24.21 -25.76 -5.17
C SER A 261 -25.31 -25.79 -6.24
N PHE A 262 -25.40 -24.77 -7.09
CA PHE A 262 -26.35 -24.75 -8.20
C PHE A 262 -26.04 -25.82 -9.28
N THR A 263 -24.79 -26.24 -9.43
CA THR A 263 -24.40 -27.31 -10.39
C THR A 263 -24.96 -28.68 -10.03
N ARG A 264 -25.61 -28.83 -8.89
CA ARG A 264 -26.30 -30.06 -8.47
C ARG A 264 -27.72 -30.19 -9.03
N TYR A 265 -28.21 -29.14 -9.63
CA TYR A 265 -29.52 -29.13 -10.29
C TYR A 265 -29.32 -29.31 -11.81
N PRO A 266 -30.24 -30.07 -12.48
CA PRO A 266 -30.12 -30.32 -13.90
C PRO A 266 -30.35 -29.08 -14.77
#